data_09069a331dc5758fca3dfa95c027f9f8
#
_entry.id   09069a331dc5758fca3dfa95c027f9f8
#
_cell.length_a   1.000
_cell.length_b   1.000
_cell.length_c   1.000
_cell.angle_alpha   90.00
_cell.angle_beta   90.00
_cell.angle_gamma   90.00
#
_symmetry.space_group_name_H-M   'P 1'
#
loop_
_entity.id
_entity.type
_entity.pdbx_description
1 polymer ?
#
loop_
_entity_poly.entity_id
_entity_poly.type
_entity_poly.pdbx_seq_one_letter_code
_entity_poly.pdbx_strand_id
1 'polypeptide(L)'
;MKNFVVLDLETTGLIPKTDRILEIGAVKVVDGEIKERYSTFINPQMEIPRRITELTGITGDMVKDAPLREEAVRGLVEFCQDLPLLGHNILFDYSFVKHDAVNLGLAFEKEALDTLQIARRALPELESRSLEFLCSYYGIRRENAHRAMDDAMETLDLYRILEKQFAGEHPEWFQTKPLICKVKKEGPITRAQIGYLKDLMEYHHLTLDVEIESMTKNEASRTIDSLSLIHI
;
A
#
# COMPACT_ATOMS: atom_id res chain seq x y z
N MET A 1 22.26 3.47 3.48
CA MET A 1 21.38 3.90 4.60
C MET A 1 21.34 2.82 5.67
N LYS A 2 21.41 3.16 7.01
CA LYS A 2 21.49 2.13 8.07
C LYS A 2 20.19 1.92 8.83
N ASN A 3 19.33 2.95 8.92
CA ASN A 3 18.08 2.90 9.66
C ASN A 3 16.94 3.33 8.73
N PHE A 4 15.99 2.44 8.48
CA PHE A 4 14.86 2.66 7.57
C PHE A 4 13.79 1.56 7.71
N VAL A 5 12.64 1.78 7.13
CA VAL A 5 11.60 0.77 6.96
C VAL A 5 11.42 0.46 5.48
N VAL A 6 11.60 -0.79 5.09
CA VAL A 6 11.19 -1.26 3.76
C VAL A 6 9.69 -1.45 3.79
N LEU A 7 9.00 -0.98 2.77
CA LEU A 7 7.56 -1.06 2.65
C LEU A 7 7.16 -1.54 1.26
N ASP A 8 6.23 -2.48 1.24
CA ASP A 8 5.53 -2.94 0.06
C ASP A 8 4.06 -3.21 0.39
N LEU A 9 3.16 -3.01 -0.54
CA LEU A 9 1.72 -3.18 -0.39
C LEU A 9 1.11 -3.98 -1.53
N GLU A 10 0.16 -4.85 -1.20
CA GLU A 10 -0.82 -5.34 -2.17
C GLU A 10 -2.12 -4.54 -2.07
N THR A 11 -2.72 -4.23 -3.22
CA THR A 11 -3.89 -3.35 -3.30
C THR A 11 -4.94 -3.86 -4.27
N THR A 12 -6.19 -3.40 -4.14
CA THR A 12 -7.28 -3.74 -5.07
C THR A 12 -7.17 -3.05 -6.43
N GLY A 13 -6.25 -2.09 -6.58
CA GLY A 13 -6.02 -1.32 -7.81
C GLY A 13 -4.94 -0.25 -7.64
N LEU A 14 -4.95 0.76 -8.50
CA LEU A 14 -3.84 1.71 -8.61
C LEU A 14 -4.13 3.11 -8.02
N ILE A 15 -5.35 3.37 -7.59
CA ILE A 15 -5.81 4.71 -7.21
C ILE A 15 -6.16 4.75 -5.72
N PRO A 16 -5.35 5.39 -4.85
CA PRO A 16 -5.56 5.39 -3.40
C PRO A 16 -6.95 5.88 -2.95
N LYS A 17 -7.58 6.73 -3.76
CA LYS A 17 -8.90 7.29 -3.47
C LYS A 17 -10.02 6.27 -3.61
N THR A 18 -9.91 5.33 -4.52
CA THR A 18 -10.96 4.36 -4.87
C THR A 18 -10.60 2.93 -4.50
N ASP A 19 -9.33 2.63 -4.51
CA ASP A 19 -8.82 1.29 -4.23
C ASP A 19 -8.40 1.15 -2.76
N ARG A 20 -8.17 -0.07 -2.32
CA ARG A 20 -7.89 -0.41 -0.93
C ARG A 20 -6.60 -1.20 -0.82
N ILE A 21 -5.93 -1.05 0.31
CA ILE A 21 -4.82 -1.91 0.71
C ILE A 21 -5.39 -3.28 1.08
N LEU A 22 -4.78 -4.35 0.60
CA LEU A 22 -5.11 -5.75 0.91
C LEU A 22 -4.10 -6.41 1.83
N GLU A 23 -2.82 -6.07 1.67
CA GLU A 23 -1.74 -6.59 2.48
C GLU A 23 -0.67 -5.51 2.69
N ILE A 24 -0.08 -5.49 3.87
CA ILE A 24 1.08 -4.67 4.21
C ILE A 24 2.23 -5.60 4.53
N GLY A 25 3.38 -5.36 3.90
CA GLY A 25 4.67 -5.94 4.25
C GLY A 25 5.66 -4.85 4.60
N ALA A 26 6.12 -4.80 5.84
CA ALA A 26 7.11 -3.82 6.26
C ALA A 26 8.23 -4.45 7.09
N VAL A 27 9.47 -4.04 6.82
CA VAL A 27 10.67 -4.57 7.47
C VAL A 27 11.47 -3.41 8.05
N LYS A 28 11.63 -3.38 9.37
CA LYS A 28 12.43 -2.38 10.07
C LYS A 28 13.89 -2.81 10.12
N VAL A 29 14.74 -1.98 9.55
CA VAL A 29 16.20 -2.16 9.57
C VAL A 29 16.80 -1.09 10.47
N VAL A 30 17.63 -1.51 11.44
CA VAL A 30 18.36 -0.64 12.34
C VAL A 30 19.82 -1.11 12.38
N ASP A 31 20.74 -0.18 12.19
CA ASP A 31 22.19 -0.43 12.08
C ASP A 31 22.54 -1.44 10.96
N GLY A 32 21.72 -1.46 9.90
CA GLY A 32 21.87 -2.35 8.75
C GLY A 32 21.31 -3.76 8.94
N GLU A 33 20.76 -4.08 10.12
CA GLU A 33 20.18 -5.37 10.45
C GLU A 33 18.67 -5.32 10.57
N ILE A 34 17.99 -6.39 10.14
CA ILE A 34 16.56 -6.57 10.33
C ILE A 34 16.27 -6.72 11.82
N LYS A 35 15.45 -5.86 12.40
CA LYS A 35 15.04 -5.91 13.81
C LYS A 35 13.60 -6.37 13.98
N GLU A 36 12.69 -5.89 13.17
CA GLU A 36 11.27 -6.15 13.30
C GLU A 36 10.62 -6.31 11.92
N ARG A 37 9.50 -7.02 11.88
CA ARG A 37 8.63 -7.16 10.71
C ARG A 37 7.21 -6.82 11.09
N TYR A 38 6.50 -6.14 10.19
CA TYR A 38 5.08 -5.87 10.28
C TYR A 38 4.41 -6.44 9.04
N SER A 39 3.58 -7.46 9.22
CA SER A 39 2.87 -8.12 8.12
C SER A 39 1.42 -8.33 8.54
N THR A 40 0.50 -7.84 7.73
CA THR A 40 -0.92 -8.03 7.98
C THR A 40 -1.73 -7.95 6.69
N PHE A 41 -2.74 -8.80 6.56
CA PHE A 41 -3.83 -8.56 5.65
C PHE A 41 -4.74 -7.45 6.19
N ILE A 42 -5.52 -6.85 5.29
CA ILE A 42 -6.53 -5.86 5.63
C ILE A 42 -7.84 -6.28 4.97
N ASN A 43 -8.92 -6.25 5.73
CA ASN A 43 -10.26 -6.38 5.17
C ASN A 43 -10.59 -5.11 4.36
N PRO A 44 -10.68 -5.19 3.01
CA PRO A 44 -10.92 -4.02 2.17
C PRO A 44 -12.37 -3.52 2.24
N GLN A 45 -13.26 -4.29 2.87
CA GLN A 45 -14.71 -4.03 2.92
C GLN A 45 -15.32 -3.81 1.53
N MET A 46 -14.79 -4.51 0.53
CA MET A 46 -15.28 -4.52 -0.84
C MET A 46 -14.83 -5.81 -1.53
N GLU A 47 -15.48 -6.16 -2.62
CA GLU A 47 -15.07 -7.28 -3.46
C GLU A 47 -13.68 -7.02 -4.08
N ILE A 48 -12.81 -8.04 -4.03
CA ILE A 48 -11.49 -7.98 -4.65
C ILE A 48 -11.67 -8.25 -6.15
N PRO A 49 -11.23 -7.34 -7.04
CA PRO A 49 -11.32 -7.57 -8.48
C PRO A 49 -10.61 -8.87 -8.88
N ARG A 50 -11.26 -9.69 -9.72
CA ARG A 50 -10.74 -10.99 -10.14
C ARG A 50 -9.30 -10.94 -10.64
N ARG A 51 -8.95 -9.90 -11.41
CA ARG A 51 -7.58 -9.69 -11.92
C ARG A 51 -6.54 -9.53 -10.79
N ILE A 52 -6.94 -8.96 -9.64
CA ILE A 52 -6.06 -8.78 -8.48
C ILE A 52 -5.86 -10.12 -7.78
N THR A 53 -6.92 -10.90 -7.59
CA THR A 53 -6.82 -12.25 -7.06
C THR A 53 -5.95 -13.15 -7.96
N GLU A 54 -6.08 -13.04 -9.29
CA GLU A 54 -5.24 -13.78 -10.24
C GLU A 54 -3.76 -13.35 -10.16
N LEU A 55 -3.48 -12.09 -9.88
CA LEU A 55 -2.12 -11.54 -9.76
C LEU A 55 -1.46 -11.89 -8.42
N THR A 56 -2.16 -11.64 -7.31
CA THR A 56 -1.60 -11.69 -5.94
C THR A 56 -1.90 -12.99 -5.21
N GLY A 57 -2.87 -13.77 -5.70
CA GLY A 57 -3.41 -14.93 -5.00
C GLY A 57 -4.28 -14.57 -3.78
N ILE A 58 -4.46 -13.28 -3.45
CA ILE A 58 -5.27 -12.86 -2.31
C ILE A 58 -6.75 -13.00 -2.65
N THR A 59 -7.46 -13.77 -1.84
CA THR A 59 -8.91 -14.00 -1.98
C THR A 59 -9.71 -13.30 -0.90
N GLY A 60 -11.01 -13.10 -1.14
CA GLY A 60 -11.93 -12.55 -0.14
C GLY A 60 -11.91 -13.33 1.19
N ASP A 61 -11.82 -14.67 1.12
CA ASP A 61 -11.75 -15.51 2.31
C ASP A 61 -10.50 -15.28 3.16
N MET A 62 -9.37 -14.90 2.55
CA MET A 62 -8.14 -14.61 3.28
C MET A 62 -8.21 -13.30 4.07
N VAL A 63 -9.01 -12.34 3.61
CA VAL A 63 -9.07 -10.99 4.17
C VAL A 63 -10.32 -10.69 4.98
N LYS A 64 -11.36 -11.54 4.92
CA LYS A 64 -12.65 -11.28 5.57
C LYS A 64 -12.57 -11.06 7.08
N ASP A 65 -11.70 -11.81 7.76
CA ASP A 65 -11.49 -11.75 9.20
C ASP A 65 -10.22 -10.95 9.57
N ALA A 66 -9.58 -10.29 8.59
CA ALA A 66 -8.40 -9.47 8.81
C ALA A 66 -8.77 -8.13 9.49
N PRO A 67 -7.80 -7.47 10.15
CA PRO A 67 -8.00 -6.14 10.71
C PRO A 67 -8.58 -5.16 9.70
N LEU A 68 -9.35 -4.20 10.19
CA LEU A 68 -9.82 -3.09 9.37
C LEU A 68 -8.68 -2.11 9.07
N ARG A 69 -8.86 -1.33 8.00
CA ARG A 69 -7.93 -0.30 7.54
C ARG A 69 -7.40 0.59 8.67
N GLU A 70 -8.28 1.04 9.58
CA GLU A 70 -7.88 1.93 10.66
C GLU A 70 -6.83 1.29 11.58
N GLU A 71 -7.05 0.07 12.01
CA GLU A 71 -6.15 -0.66 12.89
C GLU A 71 -4.80 -0.93 12.21
N ALA A 72 -4.83 -1.47 10.99
CA ALA A 72 -3.62 -1.81 10.25
C ALA A 72 -2.77 -0.57 9.90
N VAL A 73 -3.41 0.52 9.45
CA VAL A 73 -2.67 1.76 9.13
C VAL A 73 -2.10 2.44 10.37
N ARG A 74 -2.83 2.46 11.51
CA ARG A 74 -2.28 2.94 12.79
C ARG A 74 -1.06 2.13 13.21
N GLY A 75 -1.16 0.80 13.17
CA GLY A 75 -0.04 -0.09 13.47
C GLY A 75 1.17 0.17 12.57
N LEU A 76 0.97 0.36 11.26
CA LEU A 76 2.06 0.69 10.35
C LEU A 76 2.69 2.06 10.65
N VAL A 77 1.88 3.09 10.94
CA VAL A 77 2.38 4.42 11.29
C VAL A 77 3.25 4.36 12.56
N GLU A 78 2.78 3.65 13.59
CA GLU A 78 3.52 3.40 14.83
C GLU A 78 4.78 2.58 14.58
N PHE A 79 4.70 1.56 13.72
CA PHE A 79 5.86 0.76 13.33
C PHE A 79 6.93 1.59 12.62
N CYS A 80 6.53 2.44 11.68
CA CYS A 80 7.49 3.27 10.93
C CYS A 80 8.16 4.36 11.79
N GLN A 81 7.50 4.88 12.82
CA GLN A 81 8.00 6.02 13.61
C GLN A 81 8.50 7.15 12.68
N ASP A 82 9.68 7.73 12.97
CA ASP A 82 10.30 8.76 12.14
C ASP A 82 11.30 8.23 11.11
N LEU A 83 11.41 6.91 10.97
CA LEU A 83 12.34 6.31 10.03
C LEU A 83 11.93 6.61 8.58
N PRO A 84 12.91 6.85 7.69
CA PRO A 84 12.67 6.97 6.27
C PRO A 84 12.22 5.62 5.69
N LEU A 85 11.54 5.68 4.54
CA LEU A 85 11.09 4.50 3.82
C LEU A 85 12.10 4.06 2.76
N LEU A 86 12.08 2.78 2.46
CA LEU A 86 12.70 2.16 1.28
C LEU A 86 11.63 1.37 0.56
N GLY A 87 11.57 1.43 -0.77
CA GLY A 87 10.67 0.60 -1.56
C GLY A 87 11.08 0.56 -3.04
N HIS A 88 10.36 -0.24 -3.80
CA HIS A 88 10.51 -0.29 -5.25
C HIS A 88 9.34 0.40 -5.92
N ASN A 89 9.50 1.65 -6.38
CA ASN A 89 8.43 2.60 -6.72
C ASN A 89 7.64 3.07 -5.48
N ILE A 90 8.36 3.35 -4.40
CA ILE A 90 7.82 3.64 -3.06
C ILE A 90 6.74 4.74 -3.01
N LEU A 91 6.71 5.62 -3.99
CA LEU A 91 5.67 6.66 -4.04
C LEU A 91 4.27 6.06 -4.21
N PHE A 92 4.15 4.91 -4.87
CA PHE A 92 2.90 4.18 -4.99
C PHE A 92 2.39 3.76 -3.61
N ASP A 93 3.18 2.99 -2.86
CA ASP A 93 2.83 2.48 -1.54
C ASP A 93 2.58 3.62 -0.54
N TYR A 94 3.50 4.59 -0.54
CA TYR A 94 3.34 5.78 0.27
C TYR A 94 2.03 6.53 0.00
N SER A 95 1.60 6.60 -1.26
CA SER A 95 0.38 7.31 -1.63
C SER A 95 -0.88 6.69 -1.02
N PHE A 96 -0.94 5.36 -0.94
CA PHE A 96 -2.02 4.63 -0.28
C PHE A 96 -2.01 4.84 1.24
N VAL A 97 -0.87 4.60 1.88
CA VAL A 97 -0.74 4.82 3.34
C VAL A 97 -1.03 6.29 3.69
N LYS A 98 -0.48 7.24 2.92
CA LYS A 98 -0.71 8.66 3.13
C LYS A 98 -2.17 9.05 2.99
N HIS A 99 -2.86 8.50 1.99
CA HIS A 99 -4.29 8.72 1.80
C HIS A 99 -5.09 8.26 3.03
N ASP A 100 -4.84 7.05 3.48
CA ASP A 100 -5.55 6.48 4.61
C ASP A 100 -5.17 7.20 5.93
N ALA A 101 -3.89 7.48 6.16
CA ALA A 101 -3.44 8.21 7.34
C ALA A 101 -4.10 9.59 7.47
N VAL A 102 -4.17 10.36 6.38
CA VAL A 102 -4.83 11.70 6.37
C VAL A 102 -6.32 11.56 6.71
N ASN A 103 -7.02 10.57 6.16
CA ASN A 103 -8.43 10.35 6.46
C ASN A 103 -8.67 9.93 7.91
N LEU A 104 -7.74 9.17 8.50
CA LEU A 104 -7.74 8.79 9.90
C LEU A 104 -7.23 9.89 10.86
N GLY A 105 -6.80 11.04 10.32
CA GLY A 105 -6.26 12.14 11.11
C GLY A 105 -4.85 11.89 11.67
N LEU A 106 -4.10 10.99 11.02
CA LEU A 106 -2.72 10.66 11.37
C LEU A 106 -1.73 11.47 10.52
N ALA A 107 -0.60 11.83 11.12
CA ALA A 107 0.53 12.38 10.39
C ALA A 107 1.36 11.23 9.80
N PHE A 108 1.68 11.29 8.51
CA PHE A 108 2.56 10.33 7.84
C PHE A 108 3.36 11.06 6.75
N GLU A 109 4.29 11.93 7.20
CA GLU A 109 5.25 12.60 6.33
C GLU A 109 6.55 11.82 6.36
N LYS A 110 7.07 11.42 5.19
CA LYS A 110 8.25 10.57 5.08
C LYS A 110 9.22 11.08 4.03
N GLU A 111 10.48 10.82 4.30
CA GLU A 111 11.50 10.74 3.28
C GLU A 111 11.65 9.29 2.83
N ALA A 112 12.11 9.08 1.62
CA ALA A 112 12.35 7.72 1.13
C ALA A 112 13.53 7.64 0.17
N LEU A 113 13.95 6.40 -0.03
CA LEU A 113 14.84 5.97 -1.09
C LEU A 113 14.10 4.96 -1.94
N ASP A 114 14.23 5.10 -3.25
CA ASP A 114 13.47 4.31 -4.23
C ASP A 114 14.43 3.49 -5.10
N THR A 115 14.40 2.16 -4.94
CA THR A 115 15.26 1.24 -5.70
C THR A 115 14.99 1.27 -7.19
N LEU A 116 13.73 1.54 -7.63
CA LEU A 116 13.41 1.74 -9.04
C LEU A 116 14.13 2.95 -9.63
N GLN A 117 14.20 4.07 -8.87
CA GLN A 117 14.90 5.27 -9.33
C GLN A 117 16.42 5.06 -9.40
N ILE A 118 16.99 4.30 -8.45
CA ILE A 118 18.39 3.90 -8.50
C ILE A 118 18.64 3.02 -9.73
N ALA A 119 17.85 1.96 -9.92
CA ALA A 119 18.00 1.04 -11.03
C ALA A 119 17.87 1.72 -12.41
N ARG A 120 16.97 2.69 -12.54
CA ARG A 120 16.84 3.49 -13.79
C ARG A 120 18.10 4.26 -14.14
N ARG A 121 18.88 4.72 -13.16
CA ARG A 121 20.13 5.45 -13.35
C ARG A 121 21.30 4.52 -13.54
N ALA A 122 21.36 3.47 -12.70
CA ALA A 122 22.48 2.55 -12.65
C ALA A 122 22.51 1.56 -13.84
N LEU A 123 21.34 1.22 -14.37
CA LEU A 123 21.14 0.14 -15.32
C LEU A 123 20.30 0.61 -16.53
N PRO A 124 20.70 1.69 -17.24
CA PRO A 124 19.88 2.26 -18.31
C PRO A 124 19.69 1.31 -19.51
N GLU A 125 20.58 0.32 -19.70
CA GLU A 125 20.56 -0.61 -20.83
C GLU A 125 19.65 -1.82 -20.63
N LEU A 126 19.12 -2.05 -19.42
CA LEU A 126 18.22 -3.18 -19.19
C LEU A 126 16.85 -2.93 -19.84
N GLU A 127 16.19 -3.97 -20.31
CA GLU A 127 14.85 -3.89 -20.92
C GLU A 127 13.74 -3.58 -19.91
N SER A 128 13.90 -4.02 -18.65
CA SER A 128 12.97 -3.76 -17.55
C SER A 128 13.70 -3.42 -16.26
N ARG A 129 13.04 -2.66 -15.38
CA ARG A 129 13.48 -2.37 -14.01
C ARG A 129 12.36 -2.71 -13.01
N SER A 130 11.44 -3.63 -13.38
CA SER A 130 10.51 -4.19 -12.40
C SER A 130 11.27 -4.97 -11.34
N LEU A 131 10.70 -5.07 -10.14
CA LEU A 131 11.30 -5.85 -9.04
C LEU A 131 11.58 -7.28 -9.49
N GLU A 132 10.60 -7.91 -10.11
CA GLU A 132 10.71 -9.26 -10.66
C GLU A 132 11.90 -9.42 -11.63
N PHE A 133 12.02 -8.52 -12.60
CA PHE A 133 13.11 -8.56 -13.56
C PHE A 133 14.47 -8.37 -12.89
N LEU A 134 14.59 -7.41 -11.97
CA LEU A 134 15.84 -7.13 -11.27
C LEU A 134 16.21 -8.27 -10.30
N CYS A 135 15.25 -8.89 -9.63
CA CYS A 135 15.50 -10.08 -8.82
C CYS A 135 16.06 -11.22 -9.67
N SER A 136 15.45 -11.47 -10.84
CA SER A 136 15.97 -12.47 -11.79
C SER A 136 17.37 -12.13 -12.28
N TYR A 137 17.61 -10.87 -12.66
CA TYR A 137 18.89 -10.39 -13.16
C TYR A 137 20.05 -10.54 -12.15
N TYR A 138 19.75 -10.28 -10.85
CA TYR A 138 20.73 -10.39 -9.78
C TYR A 138 20.74 -11.75 -9.07
N GLY A 139 19.89 -12.69 -9.46
CA GLY A 139 19.80 -14.01 -8.84
C GLY A 139 19.23 -13.97 -7.42
N ILE A 140 18.39 -12.97 -7.10
CA ILE A 140 17.63 -12.89 -5.86
C ILE A 140 16.52 -13.93 -5.92
N ARG A 141 16.49 -14.84 -4.94
CA ARG A 141 15.47 -15.89 -4.88
C ARG A 141 14.11 -15.30 -4.52
N ARG A 142 13.09 -15.62 -5.31
CA ARG A 142 11.71 -15.27 -5.05
C ARG A 142 10.95 -16.53 -4.64
N GLU A 143 10.34 -16.53 -3.45
CA GLU A 143 9.57 -17.67 -2.95
C GLU A 143 8.07 -17.52 -3.27
N ASN A 144 7.49 -16.36 -2.95
CA ASN A 144 6.07 -16.07 -3.17
C ASN A 144 5.94 -14.66 -3.78
N ALA A 145 6.08 -14.54 -5.09
CA ALA A 145 5.85 -13.28 -5.77
C ALA A 145 4.43 -12.72 -5.50
N HIS A 146 4.32 -11.40 -5.40
CA HIS A 146 3.07 -10.71 -5.09
C HIS A 146 2.51 -11.03 -3.69
N ARG A 147 3.42 -11.11 -2.72
CA ARG A 147 3.16 -11.11 -1.28
C ARG A 147 3.97 -9.98 -0.67
N ALA A 148 3.29 -9.01 -0.10
CA ALA A 148 3.91 -7.76 0.33
C ALA A 148 5.15 -7.93 1.22
N MET A 149 5.16 -8.93 2.12
CA MET A 149 6.35 -9.19 2.95
C MET A 149 7.52 -9.75 2.14
N ASP A 150 7.26 -10.63 1.18
CA ASP A 150 8.31 -11.23 0.36
C ASP A 150 8.88 -10.17 -0.61
N ASP A 151 8.04 -9.36 -1.24
CA ASP A 151 8.46 -8.27 -2.13
C ASP A 151 9.22 -7.16 -1.35
N ALA A 152 8.86 -6.88 -0.09
CA ALA A 152 9.66 -6.01 0.79
C ALA A 152 11.05 -6.59 1.10
N MET A 153 11.16 -7.89 1.37
CA MET A 153 12.45 -8.57 1.59
C MET A 153 13.32 -8.58 0.33
N GLU A 154 12.73 -8.89 -0.83
CA GLU A 154 13.40 -8.84 -2.13
C GLU A 154 13.90 -7.42 -2.46
N THR A 155 13.09 -6.41 -2.16
CA THR A 155 13.48 -5.00 -2.29
C THR A 155 14.66 -4.63 -1.39
N LEU A 156 14.72 -5.17 -0.17
CA LEU A 156 15.86 -4.99 0.73
C LEU A 156 17.13 -5.62 0.15
N ASP A 157 17.04 -6.83 -0.37
CA ASP A 157 18.19 -7.53 -0.95
C ASP A 157 18.68 -6.83 -2.22
N LEU A 158 17.75 -6.39 -3.08
CA LEU A 158 18.06 -5.57 -4.25
C LEU A 158 18.77 -4.26 -3.83
N TYR A 159 18.26 -3.55 -2.83
CA TYR A 159 18.88 -2.34 -2.31
C TYR A 159 20.33 -2.58 -1.88
N ARG A 160 20.59 -3.64 -1.12
CA ARG A 160 21.93 -4.00 -0.64
C ARG A 160 22.90 -4.26 -1.79
N ILE A 161 22.44 -4.93 -2.86
CA ILE A 161 23.23 -5.18 -4.05
C ILE A 161 23.56 -3.85 -4.77
N LEU A 162 22.54 -3.03 -5.00
CA LEU A 162 22.73 -1.73 -5.67
C LEU A 162 23.64 -0.79 -4.86
N GLU A 163 23.45 -0.73 -3.52
CA GLU A 163 24.28 0.07 -2.62
C GLU A 163 25.75 -0.37 -2.69
N LYS A 164 26.01 -1.68 -2.64
CA LYS A 164 27.37 -2.25 -2.74
C LYS A 164 28.03 -1.96 -4.08
N GLN A 165 27.28 -1.97 -5.18
CA GLN A 165 27.82 -1.79 -6.51
C GLN A 165 28.06 -0.31 -6.87
N PHE A 166 27.16 0.58 -6.47
CA PHE A 166 27.11 1.93 -7.01
C PHE A 166 27.32 3.06 -6.00
N ALA A 167 27.15 2.81 -4.68
CA ALA A 167 27.21 3.91 -3.70
C ALA A 167 28.62 4.51 -3.55
N GLY A 168 29.68 3.76 -3.91
CA GLY A 168 31.06 4.28 -3.90
C GLY A 168 31.30 5.35 -4.95
N GLU A 169 30.71 5.20 -6.14
CA GLU A 169 30.88 6.14 -7.27
C GLU A 169 29.76 7.19 -7.31
N HIS A 170 28.56 6.83 -6.85
CA HIS A 170 27.35 7.64 -6.94
C HIS A 170 26.62 7.72 -5.58
N PRO A 171 27.23 8.26 -4.53
CA PRO A 171 26.62 8.35 -3.19
C PRO A 171 25.32 9.18 -3.17
N GLU A 172 25.19 10.14 -4.10
CA GLU A 172 24.01 10.99 -4.24
C GLU A 172 22.72 10.23 -4.65
N TRP A 173 22.85 9.04 -5.25
CA TRP A 173 21.70 8.21 -5.61
C TRP A 173 21.08 7.52 -4.40
N PHE A 174 21.83 7.42 -3.31
CA PHE A 174 21.46 6.74 -2.06
C PHE A 174 21.08 7.70 -0.94
N GLN A 175 20.76 8.94 -1.28
CA GLN A 175 20.21 9.93 -0.38
C GLN A 175 18.69 9.90 -0.37
N THR A 176 18.10 9.95 0.82
CA THR A 176 16.63 10.05 0.96
C THR A 176 16.13 11.38 0.41
N LYS A 177 14.88 11.35 -0.07
CA LYS A 177 14.17 12.54 -0.55
C LYS A 177 12.77 12.57 0.04
N PRO A 178 12.22 13.76 0.33
CA PRO A 178 10.84 13.89 0.77
C PRO A 178 9.87 13.27 -0.24
N LEU A 179 8.95 12.45 0.26
CA LEU A 179 7.83 11.95 -0.55
C LEU A 179 6.72 12.99 -0.58
N ILE A 180 6.42 13.49 -1.77
CA ILE A 180 5.41 14.54 -1.95
C ILE A 180 4.14 13.91 -2.52
N CYS A 181 3.13 13.73 -1.65
CA CYS A 181 1.78 13.29 -2.04
C CYS A 181 0.74 14.22 -1.38
N LYS A 182 0.04 14.99 -2.20
CA LYS A 182 -0.99 15.92 -1.70
C LYS A 182 -2.31 15.16 -1.56
N VAL A 183 -2.72 14.90 -0.34
CA VAL A 183 -4.01 14.29 -0.01
C VAL A 183 -4.89 15.31 0.67
N LYS A 184 -6.13 15.45 0.19
CA LYS A 184 -7.16 16.25 0.84
C LYS A 184 -8.03 15.29 1.65
N LYS A 185 -8.19 15.59 2.97
CA LYS A 185 -9.09 14.81 3.84
C LYS A 185 -10.50 14.76 3.24
N GLU A 186 -11.07 13.59 3.19
CA GLU A 186 -12.43 13.37 2.73
C GLU A 186 -13.43 13.88 3.76
N GLY A 187 -14.50 14.49 3.29
CA GLY A 187 -15.58 14.92 4.17
C GLY A 187 -16.44 13.72 4.62
N PRO A 188 -17.13 13.82 5.76
CA PRO A 188 -18.06 12.80 6.20
C PRO A 188 -19.23 12.68 5.21
N ILE A 189 -19.92 11.55 5.25
CA ILE A 189 -21.14 11.31 4.51
C ILE A 189 -22.16 12.45 4.72
N THR A 190 -22.88 12.81 3.70
CA THR A 190 -23.93 13.84 3.81
C THR A 190 -25.26 13.25 4.28
N ARG A 191 -26.13 14.08 4.88
CA ARG A 191 -27.48 13.66 5.25
C ARG A 191 -28.28 13.11 4.06
N ALA A 192 -28.10 13.71 2.87
CA ALA A 192 -28.76 13.24 1.64
C ALA A 192 -28.30 11.82 1.26
N GLN A 193 -26.98 11.56 1.33
CA GLN A 193 -26.43 10.23 1.06
C GLN A 193 -26.89 9.19 2.09
N ILE A 194 -26.97 9.56 3.40
CA ILE A 194 -27.50 8.69 4.43
C ILE A 194 -28.96 8.28 4.11
N GLY A 195 -29.80 9.26 3.77
CA GLY A 195 -31.20 8.98 3.39
C GLY A 195 -31.26 8.04 2.20
N TYR A 196 -30.55 8.36 1.12
CA TYR A 196 -30.56 7.56 -0.10
C TYR A 196 -30.01 6.14 0.09
N LEU A 197 -28.98 5.97 0.90
CA LEU A 197 -28.47 4.62 1.25
C LEU A 197 -29.51 3.81 2.04
N LYS A 198 -30.18 4.42 3.03
CA LYS A 198 -31.23 3.75 3.79
C LYS A 198 -32.39 3.33 2.90
N ASP A 199 -32.83 4.19 1.97
CA ASP A 199 -33.89 3.88 1.01
C ASP A 199 -33.47 2.71 0.07
N LEU A 200 -32.23 2.71 -0.43
CA LEU A 200 -31.71 1.61 -1.26
C LEU A 200 -31.62 0.29 -0.49
N MET A 201 -31.15 0.33 0.74
CA MET A 201 -31.06 -0.86 1.60
C MET A 201 -32.44 -1.44 1.90
N GLU A 202 -33.41 -0.59 2.20
CA GLU A 202 -34.80 -1.02 2.40
C GLU A 202 -35.40 -1.63 1.14
N TYR A 203 -35.19 -0.98 0.01
CA TYR A 203 -35.69 -1.43 -1.30
C TYR A 203 -35.11 -2.80 -1.72
N HIS A 204 -33.81 -3.02 -1.50
CA HIS A 204 -33.13 -4.25 -1.86
C HIS A 204 -33.13 -5.32 -0.74
N HIS A 205 -33.72 -5.04 0.43
CA HIS A 205 -33.70 -5.90 1.61
C HIS A 205 -32.28 -6.29 2.03
N LEU A 206 -31.34 -5.34 2.00
CA LEU A 206 -29.93 -5.55 2.31
C LEU A 206 -29.57 -4.91 3.66
N THR A 207 -28.58 -5.51 4.32
CA THR A 207 -27.87 -4.91 5.46
C THR A 207 -26.42 -4.69 5.07
N LEU A 208 -25.85 -3.55 5.48
CA LEU A 208 -24.42 -3.29 5.34
C LEU A 208 -23.72 -3.63 6.66
N ASP A 209 -22.58 -4.26 6.56
CA ASP A 209 -21.72 -4.59 7.72
C ASP A 209 -20.95 -3.36 8.26
N VAL A 210 -21.27 -2.16 7.74
CA VAL A 210 -20.61 -0.89 8.10
C VAL A 210 -21.65 0.10 8.58
N GLU A 211 -21.34 0.83 9.66
CA GLU A 211 -22.17 1.95 10.10
C GLU A 211 -22.20 3.05 9.03
N ILE A 212 -23.38 3.33 8.47
CA ILE A 212 -23.54 4.31 7.40
C ILE A 212 -22.99 5.69 7.81
N GLU A 213 -23.23 6.09 9.04
CA GLU A 213 -22.81 7.38 9.58
C GLU A 213 -21.28 7.53 9.71
N SER A 214 -20.53 6.43 9.71
CA SER A 214 -19.06 6.43 9.75
C SER A 214 -18.41 6.59 8.38
N MET A 215 -19.17 6.46 7.30
CA MET A 215 -18.65 6.56 5.92
C MET A 215 -18.17 7.97 5.56
N THR A 216 -17.19 8.03 4.68
CA THR A 216 -16.87 9.25 3.94
C THR A 216 -17.85 9.49 2.78
N LYS A 217 -17.89 10.70 2.25
CA LYS A 217 -18.69 11.03 1.05
C LYS A 217 -18.40 10.11 -0.12
N ASN A 218 -17.12 9.77 -0.32
CA ASN A 218 -16.70 8.94 -1.45
C ASN A 218 -17.08 7.48 -1.25
N GLU A 219 -16.97 6.96 -0.04
CA GLU A 219 -17.45 5.62 0.31
C GLU A 219 -18.95 5.51 0.10
N ALA A 220 -19.71 6.46 0.63
CA ALA A 220 -21.15 6.50 0.44
C ALA A 220 -21.55 6.57 -1.04
N SER A 221 -20.89 7.40 -1.86
CA SER A 221 -21.18 7.46 -3.29
C SER A 221 -20.94 6.13 -3.99
N ARG A 222 -19.81 5.46 -3.70
CA ARG A 222 -19.52 4.14 -4.29
C ARG A 222 -20.53 3.08 -3.88
N THR A 223 -20.92 3.07 -2.60
CA THR A 223 -21.93 2.14 -2.10
C THR A 223 -23.28 2.38 -2.76
N ILE A 224 -23.67 3.65 -2.92
CA ILE A 224 -24.87 4.04 -3.67
C ILE A 224 -24.80 3.53 -5.10
N ASP A 225 -23.70 3.79 -5.80
CA ASP A 225 -23.52 3.35 -7.20
C ASP A 225 -23.60 1.82 -7.30
N SER A 226 -22.93 1.10 -6.40
CA SER A 226 -22.97 -0.38 -6.36
C SER A 226 -24.38 -0.93 -6.12
N LEU A 227 -25.09 -0.38 -5.14
CA LEU A 227 -26.47 -0.81 -4.83
C LEU A 227 -27.45 -0.46 -5.95
N SER A 228 -27.26 0.68 -6.60
CA SER A 228 -28.11 1.13 -7.72
C SER A 228 -27.95 0.23 -8.97
N LEU A 229 -26.84 -0.49 -9.12
CA LEU A 229 -26.56 -1.38 -10.24
C LEU A 229 -27.11 -2.81 -10.05
N ILE A 230 -27.63 -3.16 -8.87
CA ILE A 230 -28.13 -4.51 -8.58
C ILE A 230 -29.35 -4.88 -9.46
N HIS A 231 -29.95 -3.95 -10.20
CA HIS A 231 -31.13 -4.14 -11.05
C HIS A 231 -30.89 -4.11 -12.56
N ILE A 232 -29.63 -4.03 -12.97
CA ILE A 232 -29.28 -4.14 -14.40
C ILE A 232 -28.64 -5.49 -14.66
#